data_215e94ba3b4363823e18cd4a5ce7c9d7
#
_entry.id   215e94ba3b4363823e18cd4a5ce7c9d7
#
_cell.length_a   1.000
_cell.length_b   1.000
_cell.length_c   1.000
_cell.angle_alpha   90.00
_cell.angle_beta   90.00
_cell.angle_gamma   90.00
#
_symmetry.space_group_name_H-M   'P 1'
#
loop_
_entity.id
_entity.type
_entity.pdbx_description
1 polymer ?
#
loop_
_entity_poly.entity_id
_entity_poly.type
_entity_poly.pdbx_seq_one_letter_code
_entity_poly.pdbx_strand_id
1 'polypeptide(L)'
;MVIRPREVINMKIFAILMAGGVGTRFWPRSRARYPKQVLDIIDHETMIQSTFRRTQNLVKASNIFIVTNPDQREIIKDQLPKISDNNFIIEPFGRNTAPCIGLAALSVQQIDNEGIMVVLPADHLITNVKEFKSVTTQAAKFAFETNNLVTLGVAPTNPATGYGYIQRGNFIRKFNGHKIYQVKTFAEKPNLDTAERFLESGDFYWNSGIFIWKA
;
A
#
# COMPACT_ATOMS: atom_id res chain seq x y z
N MET A 1 4.12 24.37 36.87
CA MET A 1 4.03 23.84 35.48
C MET A 1 4.39 22.37 35.55
N VAL A 2 3.39 21.50 35.59
CA VAL A 2 3.62 20.03 35.66
C VAL A 2 3.83 19.54 34.23
N ILE A 3 5.06 19.20 33.90
CA ILE A 3 5.37 18.53 32.64
C ILE A 3 4.84 17.10 32.79
N ARG A 4 3.69 16.81 32.16
CA ARG A 4 3.23 15.42 32.02
C ARG A 4 4.30 14.65 31.25
N PRO A 5 4.73 13.47 31.67
CA PRO A 5 5.61 12.64 30.89
C PRO A 5 4.93 12.41 29.54
N ARG A 6 5.67 12.54 28.42
CA ARG A 6 5.17 12.13 27.11
C ARG A 6 4.76 10.67 27.24
N GLU A 7 3.46 10.40 27.16
CA GLU A 7 2.98 9.04 27.01
C GLU A 7 3.78 8.40 25.87
N VAL A 8 4.36 7.26 26.14
CA VAL A 8 5.01 6.45 25.11
C VAL A 8 3.90 5.99 24.18
N ILE A 9 3.68 6.75 23.13
CA ILE A 9 2.64 6.48 22.14
C ILE A 9 3.02 5.15 21.48
N ASN A 10 2.36 4.09 21.89
CA ASN A 10 2.57 2.75 21.37
C ASN A 10 1.79 2.57 20.05
N MET A 11 2.25 3.27 19.00
CA MET A 11 1.68 3.16 17.67
C MET A 11 1.91 1.75 17.11
N LYS A 12 0.85 0.99 16.94
CA LYS A 12 0.89 -0.33 16.33
C LYS A 12 0.57 -0.24 14.85
N ILE A 13 1.46 -0.77 14.02
CA ILE A 13 1.30 -0.77 12.56
C ILE A 13 0.90 -2.18 12.11
N PHE A 14 -0.09 -2.24 11.23
CA PHE A 14 -0.55 -3.41 10.52
C PHE A 14 -0.32 -3.21 9.01
N ALA A 15 0.36 -4.14 8.39
CA ALA A 15 0.55 -4.11 6.95
C ALA A 15 -0.51 -4.99 6.27
N ILE A 16 -1.17 -4.43 5.26
CA ILE A 16 -2.23 -5.08 4.50
C ILE A 16 -1.73 -5.25 3.08
N LEU A 17 -1.43 -6.49 2.68
CA LEU A 17 -1.02 -6.80 1.31
C LEU A 17 -2.24 -7.17 0.47
N MET A 18 -2.58 -6.33 -0.50
CA MET A 18 -3.68 -6.57 -1.43
C MET A 18 -3.22 -7.54 -2.53
N ALA A 19 -3.70 -8.76 -2.50
CA ALA A 19 -3.26 -9.85 -3.38
C ALA A 19 -4.43 -10.59 -4.06
N GLY A 20 -5.60 -9.94 -4.26
CA GLY A 20 -6.78 -10.54 -4.89
C GLY A 20 -6.91 -10.31 -6.41
N GLY A 21 -5.98 -9.55 -7.02
CA GLY A 21 -6.06 -9.21 -8.44
C GLY A 21 -5.75 -10.38 -9.38
N VAL A 22 -6.36 -10.40 -10.57
CA VAL A 22 -6.17 -11.46 -11.58
C VAL A 22 -4.95 -11.22 -12.48
N GLY A 23 -4.49 -9.97 -12.61
CA GLY A 23 -3.25 -9.62 -13.31
C GLY A 23 -3.25 -9.90 -14.81
N THR A 24 -4.35 -9.69 -15.52
CA THR A 24 -4.57 -10.04 -16.95
C THR A 24 -3.54 -9.46 -17.93
N ARG A 25 -2.87 -8.34 -17.55
CA ARG A 25 -1.85 -7.70 -18.40
C ARG A 25 -0.59 -8.53 -18.64
N PHE A 26 -0.36 -9.56 -17.84
CA PHE A 26 0.81 -10.47 -17.96
C PHE A 26 0.46 -11.79 -18.65
N TRP A 27 -0.72 -11.88 -19.25
CA TRP A 27 -1.04 -13.05 -20.08
C TRP A 27 0.02 -13.25 -21.18
N PRO A 28 0.50 -14.47 -21.48
CA PRO A 28 0.02 -15.76 -21.00
C PRO A 28 0.67 -16.24 -19.68
N ARG A 29 1.62 -15.50 -19.08
CA ARG A 29 2.25 -15.90 -17.81
C ARG A 29 1.28 -15.82 -16.64
N SER A 30 0.43 -14.75 -16.55
CA SER A 30 -0.62 -14.65 -15.55
C SER A 30 -1.91 -15.33 -16.03
N ARG A 31 -2.57 -16.02 -15.11
CA ARG A 31 -3.87 -16.70 -15.31
C ARG A 31 -4.68 -16.56 -14.02
N ALA A 32 -5.99 -16.87 -14.03
CA ALA A 32 -6.85 -16.75 -12.86
C ALA A 32 -6.30 -17.50 -11.63
N ARG A 33 -5.77 -18.73 -11.83
CA ARG A 33 -5.15 -19.53 -10.76
C ARG A 33 -3.67 -19.21 -10.49
N TYR A 34 -3.02 -18.47 -11.39
CA TYR A 34 -1.62 -18.03 -11.27
C TYR A 34 -1.54 -16.53 -11.57
N PRO A 35 -2.05 -15.68 -10.68
CA PRO A 35 -2.09 -14.25 -10.90
C PRO A 35 -0.70 -13.61 -10.82
N LYS A 36 -0.58 -12.38 -11.30
CA LYS A 36 0.68 -11.63 -11.38
C LYS A 36 1.52 -11.68 -10.10
N GLN A 37 0.89 -11.54 -8.95
CA GLN A 37 1.57 -11.43 -7.65
C GLN A 37 2.29 -12.72 -7.22
N VAL A 38 1.91 -13.88 -7.74
CA VAL A 38 2.56 -15.16 -7.44
C VAL A 38 3.60 -15.57 -8.48
N LEU A 39 3.90 -14.69 -9.44
CA LEU A 39 4.90 -14.92 -10.48
C LEU A 39 6.25 -14.30 -10.10
N ASP A 40 7.32 -14.97 -10.50
CA ASP A 40 8.72 -14.54 -10.46
C ASP A 40 9.06 -13.74 -11.73
N ILE A 41 8.65 -12.47 -11.79
CA ILE A 41 8.76 -11.67 -13.01
C ILE A 41 10.12 -11.00 -13.14
N ILE A 42 10.74 -10.63 -12.04
CA ILE A 42 11.91 -9.73 -12.01
C ILE A 42 13.13 -10.43 -11.40
N ASP A 43 12.90 -11.30 -10.42
CA ASP A 43 13.94 -11.97 -9.64
C ASP A 43 13.50 -13.42 -9.38
N HIS A 44 14.31 -14.20 -8.63
CA HIS A 44 13.98 -15.56 -8.20
C HIS A 44 12.82 -15.62 -7.17
N GLU A 45 12.45 -14.48 -6.60
CA GLU A 45 11.29 -14.36 -5.70
C GLU A 45 10.06 -13.92 -6.48
N THR A 46 8.90 -14.43 -6.07
CA THR A 46 7.63 -13.91 -6.60
C THR A 46 7.36 -12.51 -6.05
N MET A 47 6.48 -11.76 -6.74
CA MET A 47 6.20 -10.37 -6.34
C MET A 47 5.62 -10.28 -4.93
N ILE A 48 4.80 -11.26 -4.52
CA ILE A 48 4.25 -11.29 -3.17
C ILE A 48 5.33 -11.64 -2.12
N GLN A 49 6.26 -12.53 -2.44
CA GLN A 49 7.40 -12.85 -1.57
C GLN A 49 8.30 -11.63 -1.36
N SER A 50 8.64 -10.94 -2.44
CA SER A 50 9.43 -9.72 -2.38
C SER A 50 8.72 -8.61 -1.59
N THR A 51 7.40 -8.46 -1.78
CA THR A 51 6.59 -7.49 -1.02
C THR A 51 6.51 -7.87 0.46
N PHE A 52 6.29 -9.13 0.78
CA PHE A 52 6.28 -9.63 2.16
C PHE A 52 7.62 -9.40 2.85
N ARG A 53 8.72 -9.79 2.23
CA ARG A 53 10.08 -9.57 2.76
C ARG A 53 10.36 -8.09 3.02
N ARG A 54 10.00 -7.22 2.09
CA ARG A 54 10.11 -5.77 2.25
C ARG A 54 9.28 -5.25 3.43
N THR A 55 8.09 -5.78 3.60
CA THR A 55 7.15 -5.38 4.66
C THR A 55 7.62 -5.84 6.05
N GLN A 56 8.33 -6.95 6.16
CA GLN A 56 8.95 -7.39 7.42
C GLN A 56 9.97 -6.39 7.99
N ASN A 57 10.49 -5.48 7.17
CA ASN A 57 11.31 -4.37 7.66
C ASN A 57 10.49 -3.26 8.37
N LEU A 58 9.17 -3.26 8.22
CA LEU A 58 8.25 -2.30 8.85
C LEU A 58 7.60 -2.89 10.10
N VAL A 59 7.11 -4.13 10.02
CA VAL A 59 6.30 -4.77 11.04
C VAL A 59 6.65 -6.26 11.19
N LYS A 60 6.31 -6.83 12.34
CA LYS A 60 6.43 -8.29 12.56
C LYS A 60 5.46 -9.05 11.65
N ALA A 61 5.80 -10.29 11.30
CA ALA A 61 4.96 -11.14 10.45
C ALA A 61 3.52 -11.32 11.01
N SER A 62 3.36 -11.34 12.32
CA SER A 62 2.04 -11.41 12.98
C SER A 62 1.13 -10.20 12.71
N ASN A 63 1.70 -9.09 12.27
CA ASN A 63 0.96 -7.87 11.94
C ASN A 63 0.87 -7.65 10.42
N ILE A 64 1.20 -8.65 9.60
CA ILE A 64 1.04 -8.61 8.14
C ILE A 64 -0.19 -9.44 7.79
N PHE A 65 -1.16 -8.82 7.14
CA PHE A 65 -2.37 -9.45 6.65
C PHE A 65 -2.35 -9.52 5.13
N ILE A 66 -2.84 -10.62 4.59
CA ILE A 66 -2.97 -10.84 3.14
C ILE A 66 -4.45 -10.82 2.80
N VAL A 67 -4.87 -9.85 2.00
CA VAL A 67 -6.23 -9.82 1.45
C VAL A 67 -6.22 -10.45 0.08
N THR A 68 -6.95 -11.55 -0.08
CA THR A 68 -6.99 -12.33 -1.30
C THR A 68 -8.36 -13.01 -1.49
N ASN A 69 -8.55 -13.71 -2.60
CA ASN A 69 -9.75 -14.49 -2.86
C ASN A 69 -9.53 -15.99 -2.53
N PRO A 70 -10.60 -16.82 -2.46
CA PRO A 70 -10.48 -18.24 -2.14
C PRO A 70 -9.56 -19.00 -3.09
N ASP A 71 -9.61 -18.70 -4.39
CA ASP A 71 -8.86 -19.44 -5.43
C ASP A 71 -7.34 -19.23 -5.35
N GLN A 72 -6.92 -18.13 -4.77
CA GLN A 72 -5.50 -17.75 -4.69
C GLN A 72 -4.90 -17.98 -3.30
N ARG A 73 -5.72 -18.23 -2.29
CA ARG A 73 -5.27 -18.38 -0.91
C ARG A 73 -4.19 -19.44 -0.75
N GLU A 74 -4.42 -20.64 -1.28
CA GLU A 74 -3.50 -21.77 -1.09
C GLU A 74 -2.14 -21.52 -1.74
N ILE A 75 -2.11 -21.04 -2.98
CA ILE A 75 -0.85 -20.74 -3.67
C ILE A 75 -0.06 -19.63 -2.96
N ILE A 76 -0.74 -18.63 -2.40
CA ILE A 76 -0.08 -17.56 -1.63
C ILE A 76 0.44 -18.14 -0.29
N LYS A 77 -0.32 -19.01 0.36
CA LYS A 77 0.09 -19.65 1.60
C LYS A 77 1.35 -20.51 1.41
N ASP A 78 1.43 -21.27 0.32
CA ASP A 78 2.61 -22.09 -0.02
C ASP A 78 3.86 -21.20 -0.23
N GLN A 79 3.69 -20.01 -0.83
CA GLN A 79 4.77 -19.06 -1.03
C GLN A 79 5.16 -18.28 0.22
N LEU A 80 4.26 -18.16 1.19
CA LEU A 80 4.44 -17.40 2.44
C LEU A 80 4.20 -18.28 3.69
N PRO A 81 4.99 -19.35 3.90
CA PRO A 81 4.73 -20.32 4.98
C PRO A 81 4.84 -19.73 6.39
N LYS A 82 5.48 -18.57 6.53
CA LYS A 82 5.61 -17.84 7.81
C LYS A 82 4.35 -17.07 8.21
N ILE A 83 3.37 -16.93 7.31
CA ILE A 83 2.11 -16.25 7.60
C ILE A 83 1.13 -17.24 8.24
N SER A 84 0.55 -16.84 9.35
CA SER A 84 -0.53 -17.62 10.00
C SER A 84 -1.80 -17.60 9.14
N ASP A 85 -2.59 -18.68 9.22
CA ASP A 85 -3.90 -18.73 8.54
C ASP A 85 -4.84 -17.62 9.00
N ASN A 86 -4.75 -17.21 10.25
CA ASN A 86 -5.53 -16.11 10.82
C ASN A 86 -5.17 -14.73 10.22
N ASN A 87 -4.07 -14.63 9.50
CA ASN A 87 -3.65 -13.39 8.83
C ASN A 87 -4.12 -13.33 7.36
N PHE A 88 -4.87 -14.34 6.89
CA PHE A 88 -5.54 -14.27 5.59
C PHE A 88 -6.95 -13.70 5.76
N ILE A 89 -7.23 -12.66 5.02
CA ILE A 89 -8.55 -12.03 4.91
C ILE A 89 -9.09 -12.41 3.53
N ILE A 90 -10.18 -13.17 3.49
CA ILE A 90 -10.71 -13.70 2.24
C ILE A 90 -11.86 -12.82 1.75
N GLU A 91 -11.65 -12.19 0.59
CA GLU A 91 -12.72 -11.49 -0.10
C GLU A 91 -13.64 -12.50 -0.80
N PRO A 92 -14.93 -12.54 -0.50
CA PRO A 92 -15.85 -13.44 -1.20
C PRO A 92 -15.98 -13.09 -2.69
N PHE A 93 -15.84 -11.81 -3.03
CA PHE A 93 -15.86 -11.29 -4.39
C PHE A 93 -14.90 -10.12 -4.52
N GLY A 94 -14.06 -10.09 -5.54
CA GLY A 94 -13.19 -8.97 -5.86
C GLY A 94 -14.01 -7.73 -6.29
N ARG A 95 -13.97 -6.66 -5.51
CA ARG A 95 -14.71 -5.41 -5.74
C ARG A 95 -13.80 -4.18 -5.74
N ASN A 96 -12.60 -4.31 -6.31
CA ASN A 96 -11.57 -3.27 -6.32
C ASN A 96 -11.02 -2.92 -4.92
N THR A 97 -10.35 -1.80 -4.81
CA THR A 97 -9.53 -1.43 -3.64
C THR A 97 -10.34 -1.09 -2.40
N ALA A 98 -11.44 -0.33 -2.52
CA ALA A 98 -12.13 0.22 -1.36
C ALA A 98 -12.78 -0.87 -0.46
N PRO A 99 -13.54 -1.86 -0.98
CA PRO A 99 -14.06 -2.94 -0.16
C PRO A 99 -12.96 -3.83 0.45
N CYS A 100 -11.88 -4.08 -0.30
CA CYS A 100 -10.70 -4.79 0.19
C CYS A 100 -10.13 -4.13 1.45
N ILE A 101 -9.91 -2.82 1.40
CA ILE A 101 -9.40 -2.05 2.53
C ILE A 101 -10.41 -2.00 3.67
N GLY A 102 -11.70 -1.82 3.37
CA GLY A 102 -12.76 -1.82 4.39
C GLY A 102 -12.83 -3.13 5.17
N LEU A 103 -12.73 -4.27 4.48
CA LEU A 103 -12.69 -5.58 5.13
C LEU A 103 -11.45 -5.75 6.02
N ALA A 104 -10.29 -5.28 5.53
CA ALA A 104 -9.06 -5.28 6.31
C ALA A 104 -9.16 -4.36 7.54
N ALA A 105 -9.78 -3.19 7.41
CA ALA A 105 -9.97 -2.26 8.52
C ALA A 105 -10.80 -2.90 9.64
N LEU A 106 -11.92 -3.54 9.31
CA LEU A 106 -12.74 -4.26 10.29
C LEU A 106 -11.94 -5.35 11.02
N SER A 107 -11.07 -6.08 10.30
CA SER A 107 -10.23 -7.11 10.90
C SER A 107 -9.16 -6.50 11.83
N VAL A 108 -8.57 -5.37 11.46
CA VAL A 108 -7.59 -4.67 12.29
C VAL A 108 -8.26 -4.05 13.53
N GLN A 109 -9.44 -3.46 13.39
CA GLN A 109 -10.18 -2.86 14.51
C GLN A 109 -10.53 -3.88 15.61
N GLN A 110 -10.77 -5.15 15.25
CA GLN A 110 -10.99 -6.21 16.24
C GLN A 110 -9.74 -6.51 17.08
N ILE A 111 -8.55 -6.17 16.56
CA ILE A 111 -7.27 -6.40 17.24
C ILE A 111 -6.81 -5.14 17.97
N ASP A 112 -6.99 -3.97 17.35
CA ASP A 112 -6.55 -2.69 17.84
C ASP A 112 -7.27 -1.55 17.09
N ASN A 113 -8.20 -0.85 17.76
CA ASN A 113 -8.96 0.26 17.19
C ASN A 113 -8.15 1.53 16.95
N GLU A 114 -6.95 1.61 17.50
CA GLU A 114 -5.99 2.68 17.24
C GLU A 114 -4.91 2.26 16.22
N GLY A 115 -5.03 1.04 15.69
CA GLY A 115 -4.06 0.45 14.77
C GLY A 115 -3.92 1.24 13.46
N ILE A 116 -2.68 1.51 13.05
CA ILE A 116 -2.40 2.14 11.76
C ILE A 116 -2.24 1.07 10.70
N MET A 117 -3.06 1.14 9.66
CA MET A 117 -2.92 0.30 8.48
C MET A 117 -1.95 0.92 7.49
N VAL A 118 -1.07 0.09 6.95
CA VAL A 118 -0.25 0.37 5.77
C VAL A 118 -0.71 -0.60 4.68
N VAL A 119 -1.51 -0.09 3.77
CA VAL A 119 -2.09 -0.87 2.67
C VAL A 119 -1.16 -0.83 1.48
N LEU A 120 -0.79 -2.00 0.96
CA LEU A 120 0.23 -2.18 -0.07
C LEU A 120 -0.28 -3.09 -1.20
N PRO A 121 -0.18 -2.69 -2.46
CA PRO A 121 -0.31 -3.64 -3.57
C PRO A 121 0.79 -4.70 -3.51
N ALA A 122 0.44 -5.96 -3.73
CA ALA A 122 1.40 -7.08 -3.69
C ALA A 122 2.29 -7.19 -4.94
N ASP A 123 2.11 -6.31 -5.92
CA ASP A 123 2.68 -6.42 -7.26
C ASP A 123 3.61 -5.24 -7.65
N HIS A 124 4.10 -4.49 -6.68
CA HIS A 124 5.00 -3.37 -6.91
C HIS A 124 6.48 -3.76 -6.81
N LEU A 125 7.25 -3.31 -7.79
CA LEU A 125 8.70 -3.29 -7.71
C LEU A 125 9.14 -2.03 -6.96
N ILE A 126 9.80 -2.20 -5.82
CA ILE A 126 10.39 -1.12 -5.03
C ILE A 126 11.87 -1.45 -4.80
N THR A 127 12.74 -0.76 -5.49
CA THR A 127 14.20 -1.01 -5.46
C THR A 127 14.86 -0.35 -4.24
N ASN A 128 14.43 0.84 -3.86
CA ASN A 128 14.96 1.54 -2.68
C ASN A 128 14.16 1.20 -1.41
N VAL A 129 14.46 0.04 -0.84
CA VAL A 129 13.77 -0.47 0.37
C VAL A 129 14.01 0.44 1.60
N LYS A 130 15.18 1.09 1.70
CA LYS A 130 15.48 2.00 2.82
C LYS A 130 14.59 3.24 2.77
N GLU A 131 14.46 3.84 1.60
CA GLU A 131 13.59 5.00 1.39
C GLU A 131 12.12 4.63 1.60
N PHE A 132 11.68 3.51 1.04
CA PHE A 132 10.32 2.99 1.26
C PHE A 132 10.01 2.85 2.75
N LYS A 133 10.92 2.24 3.53
CA LYS A 133 10.76 2.12 4.99
C LYS A 133 10.66 3.48 5.66
N SER A 134 11.56 4.42 5.30
CA SER A 134 11.58 5.77 5.87
C SER A 134 10.27 6.50 5.62
N VAL A 135 9.87 6.63 4.36
CA VAL A 135 8.64 7.34 3.95
C VAL A 135 7.41 6.72 4.60
N THR A 136 7.27 5.39 4.53
CA THR A 136 6.10 4.67 5.07
C THR A 136 6.00 4.83 6.58
N THR A 137 7.13 4.74 7.30
CA THR A 137 7.15 4.93 8.76
C THR A 137 6.76 6.36 9.13
N GLN A 138 7.23 7.36 8.41
CA GLN A 138 6.87 8.75 8.68
C GLN A 138 5.41 9.03 8.32
N ALA A 139 4.91 8.47 7.24
CA ALA A 139 3.50 8.57 6.86
C ALA A 139 2.58 7.93 7.92
N ALA A 140 2.97 6.77 8.48
CA ALA A 140 2.25 6.13 9.55
C ALA A 140 2.21 6.98 10.84
N LYS A 141 3.34 7.59 11.22
CA LYS A 141 3.40 8.52 12.35
C LYS A 141 2.51 9.75 12.12
N PHE A 142 2.57 10.32 10.91
CA PHE A 142 1.73 11.46 10.56
C PHE A 142 0.24 11.12 10.62
N ALA A 143 -0.16 9.98 10.05
CA ALA A 143 -1.53 9.50 10.10
C ALA A 143 -2.00 9.28 11.55
N PHE A 144 -1.14 8.71 12.40
CA PHE A 144 -1.44 8.48 13.81
C PHE A 144 -1.64 9.79 14.58
N GLU A 145 -0.74 10.78 14.38
CA GLU A 145 -0.78 12.06 15.08
C GLU A 145 -1.94 12.96 14.65
N THR A 146 -2.36 12.88 13.38
CA THR A 146 -3.31 13.82 12.78
C THR A 146 -4.66 13.21 12.44
N ASN A 147 -4.78 11.89 12.51
CA ASN A 147 -5.96 11.13 12.09
C ASN A 147 -6.35 11.38 10.61
N ASN A 148 -5.36 11.71 9.77
CA ASN A 148 -5.56 11.95 8.35
C ASN A 148 -5.38 10.66 7.53
N LEU A 149 -6.07 10.60 6.39
CA LEU A 149 -5.81 9.63 5.34
C LEU A 149 -4.57 10.07 4.56
N VAL A 150 -3.57 9.20 4.46
CA VAL A 150 -2.31 9.48 3.77
C VAL A 150 -2.14 8.54 2.59
N THR A 151 -1.64 9.05 1.48
CA THR A 151 -1.22 8.26 0.32
C THR A 151 0.17 8.66 -0.13
N LEU A 152 0.87 7.76 -0.79
CA LEU A 152 2.20 8.03 -1.35
C LEU A 152 2.09 8.30 -2.85
N GLY A 153 2.61 9.44 -3.27
CA GLY A 153 2.77 9.78 -4.68
C GLY A 153 4.18 9.49 -5.17
N VAL A 154 4.30 9.02 -6.40
CA VAL A 154 5.58 8.79 -7.09
C VAL A 154 5.74 9.86 -8.16
N ALA A 155 6.90 10.53 -8.20
CA ALA A 155 7.18 11.54 -9.22
C ALA A 155 7.12 10.89 -10.62
N PRO A 156 6.29 11.40 -11.54
CA PRO A 156 6.16 10.81 -12.87
C PRO A 156 7.43 11.12 -13.69
N THR A 157 7.86 10.14 -14.47
CA THR A 157 8.99 10.26 -15.39
C THR A 157 8.57 10.29 -16.85
N ASN A 158 7.30 10.00 -17.12
CA ASN A 158 6.69 9.99 -18.45
C ASN A 158 5.15 10.18 -18.32
N PRO A 159 4.45 10.53 -19.40
CA PRO A 159 3.00 10.72 -19.39
C PRO A 159 2.24 9.38 -19.47
N ALA A 160 2.35 8.53 -18.43
CA ALA A 160 1.74 7.22 -18.41
C ALA A 160 0.21 7.30 -18.32
N THR A 161 -0.48 6.69 -19.27
CA THR A 161 -1.95 6.63 -19.33
C THR A 161 -2.54 5.44 -18.54
N GLY A 162 -1.70 4.52 -18.10
CA GLY A 162 -2.10 3.31 -17.36
C GLY A 162 -2.17 3.49 -15.85
N TYR A 163 -1.79 4.67 -15.32
CA TYR A 163 -1.74 4.96 -13.89
C TYR A 163 -2.80 5.98 -13.47
N GLY A 164 -3.20 5.91 -12.21
CA GLY A 164 -3.86 7.00 -11.54
C GLY A 164 -2.87 8.10 -11.19
N TYR A 165 -3.34 9.35 -11.14
CA TYR A 165 -2.58 10.51 -10.76
C TYR A 165 -3.18 11.18 -9.51
N ILE A 166 -2.31 11.81 -8.72
CA ILE A 166 -2.66 12.59 -7.54
C ILE A 166 -2.14 14.00 -7.77
N GLN A 167 -3.02 15.00 -7.78
CA GLN A 167 -2.60 16.40 -7.75
C GLN A 167 -2.32 16.80 -6.30
N ARG A 168 -1.10 17.28 -6.04
CA ARG A 168 -0.77 17.90 -4.76
C ARG A 168 -1.42 19.29 -4.68
N GLY A 169 -1.95 19.59 -3.50
CA GLY A 169 -2.44 20.90 -3.14
C GLY A 169 -1.42 21.67 -2.28
N ASN A 170 -1.93 22.38 -1.29
CA ASN A 170 -1.11 23.20 -0.41
C ASN A 170 -0.11 22.37 0.40
N PHE A 171 1.08 22.96 0.59
CA PHE A 171 2.06 22.41 1.52
C PHE A 171 1.50 22.45 2.95
N ILE A 172 1.56 21.34 3.66
CA ILE A 172 1.12 21.24 5.05
C ILE A 172 2.31 21.50 5.98
N ARG A 173 3.29 20.60 5.91
CA ARG A 173 4.52 20.71 6.73
C ARG A 173 5.62 19.76 6.21
N LYS A 174 6.84 19.98 6.69
CA LYS A 174 7.90 19.00 6.61
C LYS A 174 7.86 18.14 7.87
N PHE A 175 7.87 16.82 7.71
CA PHE A 175 7.82 15.87 8.79
C PHE A 175 8.99 14.88 8.66
N ASN A 176 9.95 14.97 9.57
CA ASN A 176 11.16 14.15 9.57
C ASN A 176 11.86 14.02 8.20
N GLY A 177 12.00 15.13 7.50
CA GLY A 177 12.67 15.20 6.20
C GLY A 177 11.74 15.12 4.98
N HIS A 178 10.55 14.53 5.10
CA HIS A 178 9.59 14.38 4.01
C HIS A 178 8.59 15.55 3.99
N LYS A 179 8.27 16.02 2.78
CA LYS A 179 7.26 17.08 2.58
C LYS A 179 5.88 16.45 2.48
N ILE A 180 4.92 17.02 3.20
CA ILE A 180 3.53 16.60 3.21
C ILE A 180 2.67 17.69 2.59
N TYR A 181 1.78 17.29 1.70
CA TYR A 181 0.87 18.17 0.97
C TYR A 181 -0.57 17.69 1.13
N GLN A 182 -1.51 18.60 0.99
CA GLN A 182 -2.90 18.23 0.78
C GLN A 182 -3.04 17.52 -0.57
N VAL A 183 -3.95 16.56 -0.66
CA VAL A 183 -4.41 16.03 -1.93
C VAL A 183 -5.49 16.97 -2.45
N LYS A 184 -5.31 17.51 -3.66
CA LYS A 184 -6.30 18.37 -4.31
C LYS A 184 -7.30 17.56 -5.10
N THR A 185 -6.82 16.57 -5.86
CA THR A 185 -7.67 15.69 -6.66
C THR A 185 -6.97 14.38 -7.01
N PHE A 186 -7.77 13.40 -7.39
CA PHE A 186 -7.33 12.17 -8.06
C PHE A 186 -7.83 12.18 -9.50
N ALA A 187 -7.00 11.73 -10.42
CA ALA A 187 -7.38 11.46 -11.82
C ALA A 187 -6.99 10.04 -12.17
N GLU A 188 -7.94 9.26 -12.66
CA GLU A 188 -7.71 7.84 -12.97
C GLU A 188 -7.51 7.67 -14.47
N LYS A 189 -6.36 7.11 -14.84
CA LYS A 189 -6.00 6.71 -16.21
C LYS A 189 -6.37 7.74 -17.28
N PRO A 190 -5.75 8.93 -17.27
CA PRO A 190 -6.04 10.00 -18.22
C PRO A 190 -5.67 9.57 -19.67
N ASN A 191 -6.21 10.27 -20.66
CA ASN A 191 -5.68 10.18 -22.02
C ASN A 191 -4.28 10.81 -22.11
N LEU A 192 -3.59 10.61 -23.24
CA LEU A 192 -2.20 11.04 -23.41
C LEU A 192 -2.06 12.56 -23.24
N ASP A 193 -2.87 13.37 -23.92
CA ASP A 193 -2.81 14.83 -23.85
C ASP A 193 -2.99 15.38 -22.43
N THR A 194 -3.82 14.70 -21.63
CA THR A 194 -4.02 15.05 -20.22
C THR A 194 -2.83 14.63 -19.38
N ALA A 195 -2.27 13.44 -19.65
CA ALA A 195 -1.09 12.94 -18.93
C ALA A 195 0.15 13.81 -19.20
N GLU A 196 0.32 14.30 -20.42
CA GLU A 196 1.38 15.27 -20.79
C GLU A 196 1.23 16.56 -20.00
N ARG A 197 0.04 17.13 -19.96
CA ARG A 197 -0.24 18.35 -19.15
C ARG A 197 0.01 18.11 -17.66
N PHE A 198 -0.29 16.94 -17.13
CA PHE A 198 0.01 16.58 -15.72
C PHE A 198 1.52 16.54 -15.48
N LEU A 199 2.29 16.02 -16.43
CA LEU A 199 3.74 15.97 -16.32
C LEU A 199 4.35 17.40 -16.38
N GLU A 200 3.90 18.23 -17.31
CA GLU A 200 4.35 19.61 -17.49
C GLU A 200 4.03 20.51 -16.29
N SER A 201 2.87 20.34 -15.67
CA SER A 201 2.44 21.14 -14.51
C SER A 201 3.32 20.95 -13.26
N GLY A 202 3.97 19.78 -13.14
CA GLY A 202 4.90 19.45 -12.06
C GLY A 202 4.26 19.31 -10.67
N ASP A 203 2.93 19.34 -10.57
CA ASP A 203 2.19 19.18 -9.32
C ASP A 203 1.38 17.86 -9.26
N PHE A 204 1.46 17.02 -10.30
CA PHE A 204 0.89 15.70 -10.33
C PHE A 204 1.92 14.60 -10.04
N TYR A 205 1.48 13.57 -9.33
CA TYR A 205 2.25 12.39 -8.99
C TYR A 205 1.46 11.15 -9.40
N TRP A 206 2.14 10.07 -9.78
CA TRP A 206 1.46 8.79 -9.93
C TRP A 206 0.93 8.31 -8.59
N ASN A 207 -0.32 7.84 -8.57
CA ASN A 207 -0.87 7.17 -7.41
C ASN A 207 -0.20 5.79 -7.25
N SER A 208 0.58 5.63 -6.21
CA SER A 208 1.21 4.35 -5.92
C SER A 208 0.24 3.27 -5.45
N GLY A 209 -1.01 3.62 -5.11
CA GLY A 209 -1.94 2.68 -4.47
C GLY A 209 -1.51 2.26 -3.06
N ILE A 210 -0.55 2.96 -2.46
CA ILE A 210 -0.14 2.76 -1.07
C ILE A 210 -0.91 3.77 -0.22
N PHE A 211 -1.68 3.24 0.74
CA PHE A 211 -2.53 4.04 1.61
C PHE A 211 -2.20 3.77 3.07
N ILE A 212 -2.24 4.82 3.89
CA ILE A 212 -1.82 4.74 5.28
C ILE A 212 -2.77 5.58 6.13
N TRP A 213 -3.46 4.95 7.07
CA TRP A 213 -4.37 5.60 8.01
C TRP A 213 -4.74 4.70 9.18
N LYS A 214 -5.42 5.26 10.16
CA LYS A 214 -6.00 4.53 11.28
C LYS A 214 -7.19 3.67 10.80
N ALA A 215 -7.28 2.43 11.26
CA ALA A 215 -8.32 1.46 10.90
C ALA A 215 -9.74 1.90 11.31
#